data_c261fd65b923f1175f64a16a30820d69
#
_entry.id   c261fd65b923f1175f64a16a30820d69
#
_cell.length_a   1.000
_cell.length_b   1.000
_cell.length_c   1.000
_cell.angle_alpha   90.00
_cell.angle_beta   90.00
_cell.angle_gamma   90.00
#
_symmetry.space_group_name_H-M   'P 1'
#
loop_
_entity.id
_entity.type
_entity.pdbx_description
1 polymer ?
#
loop_
_entity_poly.entity_id
_entity_poly.type
_entity_poly.pdbx_seq_one_letter_code
_entity_poly.pdbx_strand_id
1 'polypeptide(L)'
;IDDITKAKQLLAPELYHELRYEDLVRNPEENLREICSFLGETYEPAMVEQHLLAKDIIAPDSHFFANVRNPVNTGSIGRGRKLLSLQDKHLIQRVAGSTMQQLGYEFEDLGTMTLPEITRMELLRAKYNILQAGRRIMTSINLMPPI
;
A
#
# COMPACT_ATOMS: atom_id res chain seq x y z
N ILE A 1 4.30 -6.49 -7.09
CA ILE A 1 3.80 -7.59 -6.23
C ILE A 1 4.69 -8.81 -6.40
N ASP A 2 4.88 -9.29 -7.63
CA ASP A 2 5.75 -10.46 -7.91
C ASP A 2 7.18 -10.27 -7.41
N ASP A 3 7.73 -9.07 -7.48
CA ASP A 3 9.07 -8.76 -7.00
C ASP A 3 9.18 -8.82 -5.46
N ILE A 4 8.14 -8.39 -4.75
CA ILE A 4 8.08 -8.49 -3.27
C ILE A 4 7.99 -9.97 -2.85
N THR A 5 7.15 -10.75 -3.53
CA THR A 5 7.03 -12.19 -3.25
C THR A 5 8.34 -12.93 -3.50
N LYS A 6 9.05 -12.58 -4.57
CA LYS A 6 10.39 -13.13 -4.86
C LYS A 6 11.41 -12.70 -3.80
N ALA A 7 11.41 -11.42 -3.42
CA ALA A 7 12.31 -10.93 -2.37
C ALA A 7 12.11 -11.70 -1.07
N LYS A 8 10.86 -11.92 -0.65
CA LYS A 8 10.52 -12.72 0.53
C LYS A 8 11.07 -14.16 0.49
N GLN A 9 11.12 -14.77 -0.71
CA GLN A 9 11.68 -16.11 -0.89
C GLN A 9 13.22 -16.15 -0.91
N LEU A 10 13.85 -15.05 -1.29
CA LEU A 10 15.30 -14.95 -1.45
C LEU A 10 16.01 -14.39 -0.23
N LEU A 11 15.33 -13.61 0.60
CA LEU A 11 15.89 -13.01 1.79
C LEU A 11 15.83 -13.98 2.98
N ALA A 12 16.85 -13.93 3.81
CA ALA A 12 16.81 -14.60 5.10
C ALA A 12 15.70 -13.98 5.97
N PRO A 13 15.02 -14.76 6.82
CA PRO A 13 13.91 -14.26 7.64
C PRO A 13 14.26 -13.02 8.47
N GLU A 14 15.50 -12.91 8.90
CA GLU A 14 16.02 -11.80 9.70
C GLU A 14 16.14 -10.49 8.91
N LEU A 15 16.05 -10.56 7.57
CA LEU A 15 16.16 -9.40 6.68
C LEU A 15 14.80 -8.95 6.12
N TYR A 16 13.72 -9.59 6.53
CA TYR A 16 12.40 -9.28 6.03
C TYR A 16 11.35 -9.29 7.15
N HIS A 17 10.71 -8.17 7.37
CA HIS A 17 9.58 -8.04 8.27
C HIS A 17 8.35 -7.57 7.49
N GLU A 18 7.21 -8.23 7.70
CA GLU A 18 5.94 -7.91 7.03
C GLU A 18 4.92 -7.46 8.07
N LEU A 19 4.35 -6.30 7.84
CA LEU A 19 3.37 -5.71 8.73
C LEU A 19 2.12 -5.33 7.94
N ARG A 20 0.97 -5.68 8.47
CA ARG A 20 -0.31 -5.23 7.92
C ARG A 20 -0.64 -3.84 8.45
N TYR A 21 -1.08 -2.97 7.57
CA TYR A 21 -1.53 -1.62 7.94
C TYR A 21 -2.63 -1.66 9.01
N GLU A 22 -3.59 -2.57 8.87
CA GLU A 22 -4.70 -2.73 9.79
C GLU A 22 -4.25 -3.09 11.21
N ASP A 23 -3.23 -3.91 11.33
CA ASP A 23 -2.68 -4.33 12.63
C ASP A 23 -1.88 -3.19 13.27
N LEU A 24 -1.07 -2.48 12.46
CA LEU A 24 -0.35 -1.29 12.92
C LEU A 24 -1.29 -0.23 13.51
N VAL A 25 -2.40 0.08 12.83
CA VAL A 25 -3.29 1.15 13.32
C VAL A 25 -4.24 0.71 14.44
N ARG A 26 -4.46 -0.59 14.62
CA ARG A 26 -5.21 -1.13 15.77
C ARG A 26 -4.38 -1.19 17.03
N ASN A 27 -3.13 -1.64 16.90
CA ASN A 27 -2.20 -1.87 18.01
C ASN A 27 -0.85 -1.20 17.71
N PRO A 28 -0.79 0.14 17.60
CA PRO A 28 0.40 0.83 17.12
C PRO A 28 1.63 0.61 18.02
N GLU A 29 1.44 0.60 19.33
CA GLU A 29 2.56 0.42 20.28
C GLU A 29 3.18 -0.97 20.15
N GLU A 30 2.37 -2.03 20.13
CA GLU A 30 2.83 -3.42 20.03
C GLU A 30 3.60 -3.63 18.72
N ASN A 31 3.02 -3.22 17.60
CA ASN A 31 3.65 -3.37 16.28
C ASN A 31 4.93 -2.54 16.14
N LEU A 32 4.98 -1.34 16.71
CA LEU A 32 6.21 -0.54 16.71
C LEU A 32 7.31 -1.17 17.56
N ARG A 33 6.98 -1.81 18.70
CA ARG A 33 7.95 -2.57 19.48
C ARG A 33 8.52 -3.75 18.68
N GLU A 34 7.70 -4.46 17.94
CA GLU A 34 8.15 -5.54 17.04
C GLU A 34 9.07 -5.02 15.94
N ILE A 35 8.72 -3.90 15.30
CA ILE A 35 9.56 -3.27 14.28
C ILE A 35 10.90 -2.83 14.87
N CYS A 36 10.90 -2.17 16.02
CA CYS A 36 12.12 -1.75 16.69
C CYS A 36 13.01 -2.96 17.04
N SER A 37 12.41 -4.03 17.58
CA SER A 37 13.13 -5.28 17.86
C SER A 37 13.75 -5.87 16.60
N PHE A 38 13.02 -5.90 15.48
CA PHE A 38 13.52 -6.37 14.19
C PHE A 38 14.69 -5.53 13.68
N LEU A 39 14.65 -4.22 13.87
CA LEU A 39 15.71 -3.28 13.46
C LEU A 39 16.89 -3.22 14.43
N GLY A 40 16.79 -3.84 15.61
CA GLY A 40 17.78 -3.70 16.68
C GLY A 40 17.74 -2.35 17.38
N GLU A 41 16.61 -1.63 17.30
CA GLU A 41 16.42 -0.30 17.87
C GLU A 41 15.59 -0.34 19.14
N THR A 42 15.70 0.71 19.96
CA THR A 42 14.89 0.86 21.17
C THR A 42 13.56 1.53 20.82
N TYR A 43 12.46 0.95 21.31
CA TYR A 43 11.16 1.58 21.22
C TYR A 43 11.05 2.78 22.15
N GLU A 44 10.56 3.90 21.62
CA GLU A 44 10.25 5.12 22.37
C GLU A 44 8.75 5.41 22.33
N PRO A 45 8.08 5.68 23.48
CA PRO A 45 6.64 5.97 23.50
C PRO A 45 6.22 7.14 22.61
N ALA A 46 7.11 8.12 22.39
CA ALA A 46 6.89 9.23 21.48
C ALA A 46 6.63 8.80 20.03
N MET A 47 6.97 7.58 19.63
CA MET A 47 6.73 7.05 18.28
C MET A 47 5.24 6.93 17.95
N VAL A 48 4.37 6.70 18.93
CA VAL A 48 2.90 6.71 18.74
C VAL A 48 2.29 8.09 18.93
N GLU A 49 3.05 9.04 19.44
CA GLU A 49 2.64 10.44 19.70
C GLU A 49 3.15 11.42 18.64
N GLN A 50 3.60 10.95 17.48
CA GLN A 50 4.14 11.76 16.38
C GLN A 50 3.22 12.95 16.01
N HIS A 51 1.91 12.83 16.23
CA HIS A 51 0.94 13.90 15.96
C HIS A 51 1.15 15.14 16.84
N LEU A 52 1.79 15.01 18.00
CA LEU A 52 2.13 16.15 18.87
C LEU A 52 3.23 16.98 18.23
N LEU A 53 4.30 16.32 17.76
CA LEU A 53 5.39 17.01 17.04
C LEU A 53 4.94 17.53 15.67
N ALA A 54 4.08 16.80 14.98
CA ALA A 54 3.58 17.18 13.67
C ALA A 54 2.79 18.50 13.69
N LYS A 55 2.13 18.83 14.79
CA LYS A 55 1.41 20.12 14.96
C LYS A 55 2.34 21.32 14.87
N ASP A 56 3.57 21.17 15.33
CA ASP A 56 4.55 22.25 15.37
C ASP A 56 5.36 22.36 14.06
N ILE A 57 5.52 21.24 13.35
CA ILE A 57 6.37 21.14 12.15
C ILE A 57 5.56 21.32 10.87
N ILE A 58 4.33 20.77 10.84
CA ILE A 58 3.50 20.75 9.63
C ILE A 58 2.56 21.96 9.64
N ALA A 59 2.63 22.77 8.59
CA ALA A 59 1.76 23.93 8.43
C ALA A 59 0.27 23.54 8.44
N PRO A 60 -0.61 24.37 9.07
CA PRO A 60 -2.04 24.06 9.19
C PRO A 60 -2.78 23.89 7.86
N ASP A 61 -2.31 24.54 6.81
CA ASP A 61 -2.88 24.53 5.45
C ASP A 61 -2.35 23.39 4.56
N SER A 62 -1.47 22.54 5.10
CA SER A 62 -0.94 21.40 4.38
C SER A 62 -1.97 20.27 4.25
N HIS A 63 -2.74 20.27 3.17
CA HIS A 63 -3.77 19.26 2.89
C HIS A 63 -3.22 17.83 2.80
N PHE A 64 -1.98 17.66 2.29
CA PHE A 64 -1.36 16.35 2.14
C PHE A 64 -1.01 15.69 3.47
N PHE A 65 -0.68 16.49 4.48
CA PHE A 65 -0.23 15.99 5.79
C PHE A 65 -1.25 16.24 6.91
N ALA A 66 -2.48 16.65 6.56
CA ALA A 66 -3.52 16.94 7.54
C ALA A 66 -3.76 15.81 8.55
N ASN A 67 -3.70 14.55 8.07
CA ASN A 67 -3.92 13.37 8.91
C ASN A 67 -2.75 13.07 9.88
N VAL A 68 -1.53 13.49 9.56
CA VAL A 68 -0.35 13.28 10.44
C VAL A 68 -0.46 14.09 11.74
N ARG A 69 -1.25 15.15 11.74
CA ARG A 69 -1.53 15.98 12.93
C ARG A 69 -2.56 15.37 13.89
N ASN A 70 -3.15 14.23 13.50
CA ASN A 70 -4.11 13.51 14.31
C ASN A 70 -3.46 12.26 14.91
N PRO A 71 -3.94 11.79 16.07
CA PRO A 71 -3.53 10.48 16.59
C PRO A 71 -3.76 9.36 15.58
N VAL A 72 -2.97 8.31 15.66
CA VAL A 72 -3.20 7.09 14.89
C VAL A 72 -4.63 6.60 15.14
N ASN A 73 -5.34 6.26 14.07
CA ASN A 73 -6.73 5.81 14.17
C ASN A 73 -7.06 4.79 13.08
N THR A 74 -8.14 4.08 13.29
CA THR A 74 -8.62 3.01 12.40
C THR A 74 -9.52 3.50 11.26
N GLY A 75 -9.77 4.80 11.12
CA GLY A 75 -10.73 5.38 10.18
C GLY A 75 -10.43 5.11 8.71
N SER A 76 -9.20 4.75 8.37
CA SER A 76 -8.81 4.38 7.00
C SER A 76 -8.95 2.89 6.69
N ILE A 77 -9.19 2.04 7.71
CA ILE A 77 -9.41 0.60 7.50
C ILE A 77 -10.69 0.40 6.67
N GLY A 78 -10.56 -0.38 5.61
CA GLY A 78 -11.68 -0.67 4.71
C GLY A 78 -12.18 0.52 3.88
N ARG A 79 -11.46 1.65 3.89
CA ARG A 79 -11.83 2.85 3.12
C ARG A 79 -11.94 2.56 1.62
N GLY A 80 -11.06 1.73 1.08
CA GLY A 80 -11.11 1.30 -0.31
C GLY A 80 -12.44 0.59 -0.66
N ARG A 81 -12.97 -0.24 0.24
CA ARG A 81 -14.27 -0.91 0.03
C ARG A 81 -15.42 0.08 -0.14
N LYS A 82 -15.35 1.25 0.52
CA LYS A 82 -16.41 2.27 0.48
C LYS A 82 -16.27 3.28 -0.65
N LEU A 83 -15.05 3.63 -1.02
CA LEU A 83 -14.77 4.74 -1.94
C LEU A 83 -14.44 4.32 -3.36
N LEU A 84 -13.94 3.10 -3.57
CA LEU A 84 -13.59 2.61 -4.90
C LEU A 84 -14.85 2.27 -5.69
N SER A 85 -14.80 2.58 -6.99
CA SER A 85 -15.84 2.14 -7.92
C SER A 85 -15.85 0.62 -8.05
N LEU A 86 -16.97 0.05 -8.47
CA LEU A 86 -17.07 -1.39 -8.73
C LEU A 86 -16.00 -1.85 -9.73
N GLN A 87 -15.74 -1.05 -10.76
CA GLN A 87 -14.73 -1.34 -11.78
C GLN A 87 -13.32 -1.37 -11.19
N ASP A 88 -12.98 -0.42 -10.31
CA ASP A 88 -11.66 -0.40 -9.65
C ASP A 88 -11.48 -1.60 -8.72
N LYS A 89 -12.53 -1.98 -7.99
CA LYS A 89 -12.52 -3.18 -7.13
C LYS A 89 -12.29 -4.45 -7.95
N HIS A 90 -12.99 -4.63 -9.07
CA HIS A 90 -12.76 -5.74 -9.98
C HIS A 90 -11.31 -5.77 -10.49
N LEU A 91 -10.79 -4.60 -10.89
CA LEU A 91 -9.40 -4.49 -11.37
C LEU A 91 -8.40 -4.90 -10.28
N ILE A 92 -8.59 -4.40 -9.05
CA ILE A 92 -7.72 -4.72 -7.92
C ILE A 92 -7.78 -6.22 -7.61
N GLN A 93 -8.97 -6.82 -7.51
CA GLN A 93 -9.10 -8.25 -7.25
C GLN A 93 -8.50 -9.11 -8.38
N ARG A 94 -8.60 -8.67 -9.62
CA ARG A 94 -8.02 -9.38 -10.76
C ARG A 94 -6.49 -9.30 -10.78
N VAL A 95 -5.91 -8.15 -10.42
CA VAL A 95 -4.46 -7.93 -10.48
C VAL A 95 -3.75 -8.41 -9.22
N ALA A 96 -4.33 -8.16 -8.07
CA ALA A 96 -3.70 -8.41 -6.77
C ALA A 96 -4.37 -9.56 -5.99
N GLY A 97 -5.37 -10.22 -6.55
CA GLY A 97 -6.22 -11.16 -5.84
C GLY A 97 -5.47 -12.32 -5.18
N SER A 98 -4.54 -12.96 -5.90
CA SER A 98 -3.74 -14.05 -5.33
C SER A 98 -2.94 -13.59 -4.10
N THR A 99 -2.32 -12.42 -4.19
CA THR A 99 -1.56 -11.83 -3.08
C THR A 99 -2.48 -11.41 -1.93
N MET A 100 -3.64 -10.83 -2.25
CA MET A 100 -4.65 -10.49 -1.23
C MET A 100 -5.09 -11.73 -0.44
N GLN A 101 -5.35 -12.86 -1.11
CA GLN A 101 -5.69 -14.12 -0.44
C GLN A 101 -4.55 -14.64 0.44
N GLN A 102 -3.32 -14.64 -0.06
CA GLN A 102 -2.14 -15.06 0.71
C GLN A 102 -1.94 -14.21 1.97
N LEU A 103 -2.29 -12.92 1.90
CA LEU A 103 -2.23 -11.98 3.03
C LEU A 103 -3.50 -11.99 3.89
N GLY A 104 -4.46 -12.88 3.64
CA GLY A 104 -5.68 -13.02 4.44
C GLY A 104 -6.70 -11.90 4.24
N TYR A 105 -6.66 -11.18 3.12
CA TYR A 105 -7.72 -10.24 2.77
C TYR A 105 -8.91 -10.96 2.14
N GLU A 106 -10.10 -10.63 2.63
CA GLU A 106 -11.34 -11.16 2.08
C GLU A 106 -11.71 -10.48 0.76
N PHE A 107 -12.22 -11.27 -0.19
CA PHE A 107 -12.83 -10.74 -1.39
C PHE A 107 -14.25 -10.26 -1.14
N GLU A 108 -14.61 -9.18 -1.81
CA GLU A 108 -16.02 -8.80 -1.96
C GLU A 108 -16.64 -9.58 -3.13
N ASP A 109 -17.88 -10.02 -2.97
CA ASP A 109 -18.65 -10.48 -4.13
C ASP A 109 -19.06 -9.24 -4.95
N LEU A 110 -18.39 -9.04 -6.05
CA LEU A 110 -18.60 -7.88 -6.91
C LEU A 110 -19.59 -8.16 -8.05
N GLY A 111 -20.18 -9.37 -8.09
CA GLY A 111 -21.01 -9.81 -9.20
C GLY A 111 -20.21 -9.94 -10.51
N THR A 112 -20.92 -10.07 -11.62
CA THR A 112 -20.33 -10.23 -12.96
C THR A 112 -20.19 -8.89 -13.67
N MET A 113 -19.02 -8.66 -14.27
CA MET A 113 -18.81 -7.50 -15.15
C MET A 113 -19.50 -7.72 -16.51
N THR A 114 -20.06 -6.66 -17.06
CA THR A 114 -20.57 -6.65 -18.42
C THR A 114 -19.43 -6.66 -19.47
N LEU A 115 -19.70 -7.14 -20.68
CA LEU A 115 -18.71 -7.16 -21.76
C LEU A 115 -18.07 -5.78 -22.05
N PRO A 116 -18.82 -4.67 -22.10
CA PRO A 116 -18.20 -3.34 -22.29
C PRO A 116 -17.26 -2.96 -21.17
N GLU A 117 -17.56 -3.31 -19.91
CA GLU A 117 -16.70 -3.02 -18.76
C GLU A 117 -15.40 -3.83 -18.81
N ILE A 118 -15.49 -5.11 -19.16
CA ILE A 118 -14.31 -5.96 -19.38
C ILE A 118 -13.42 -5.38 -20.47
N THR A 119 -14.01 -5.01 -21.62
CA THR A 119 -13.26 -4.44 -22.75
C THR A 119 -12.54 -3.15 -22.36
N ARG A 120 -13.24 -2.26 -21.64
CA ARG A 120 -12.66 -1.00 -21.15
C ARG A 120 -11.50 -1.25 -20.20
N MET A 121 -11.63 -2.21 -19.30
CA MET A 121 -10.60 -2.57 -18.34
C MET A 121 -9.36 -3.13 -19.05
N GLU A 122 -9.53 -4.03 -20.03
CA GLU A 122 -8.41 -4.58 -20.79
C GLU A 122 -7.70 -3.52 -21.62
N LEU A 123 -8.44 -2.56 -22.17
CA LEU A 123 -7.86 -1.43 -22.90
C LEU A 123 -7.01 -0.54 -21.97
N LEU A 124 -7.49 -0.24 -20.77
CA LEU A 124 -6.74 0.53 -19.78
C LEU A 124 -5.47 -0.22 -19.35
N ARG A 125 -5.57 -1.53 -19.15
CA ARG A 125 -4.42 -2.39 -18.82
C ARG A 125 -3.39 -2.41 -19.95
N ALA A 126 -3.83 -2.56 -21.19
CA ALA A 126 -2.95 -2.51 -22.35
C ALA A 126 -2.23 -1.16 -22.47
N LYS A 127 -2.97 -0.06 -22.30
CA LYS A 127 -2.38 1.30 -22.27
C LYS A 127 -1.32 1.45 -21.17
N TYR A 128 -1.62 0.97 -19.97
CA TYR A 128 -0.66 1.01 -18.85
C TYR A 128 0.60 0.20 -19.17
N ASN A 129 0.47 -1.01 -19.70
CA ASN A 129 1.60 -1.86 -20.05
C ASN A 129 2.48 -1.22 -21.13
N ILE A 130 1.90 -0.57 -22.13
CA ILE A 130 2.62 0.16 -23.17
C ILE A 130 3.41 1.32 -22.56
N LEU A 131 2.80 2.09 -21.66
CA LEU A 131 3.46 3.20 -21.00
C LEU A 131 4.62 2.72 -20.10
N GLN A 132 4.45 1.62 -19.40
CA GLN A 132 5.51 1.03 -18.56
C GLN A 132 6.66 0.47 -19.42
N ALA A 133 6.34 -0.20 -20.53
CA ALA A 133 7.36 -0.66 -21.45
C ALA A 133 8.17 0.52 -22.05
N GLY A 134 7.50 1.59 -22.42
CA GLY A 134 8.15 2.82 -22.90
C GLY A 134 9.06 3.43 -21.83
N ARG A 135 8.61 3.50 -20.57
CA ARG A 135 9.43 3.97 -19.43
C ARG A 135 10.67 3.11 -19.21
N ARG A 136 10.54 1.78 -19.21
CA ARG A 136 11.68 0.87 -19.06
C ARG A 136 12.73 1.08 -20.16
N ILE A 137 12.29 1.26 -21.40
CA ILE A 137 13.19 1.56 -22.52
C ILE A 137 13.91 2.91 -22.28
N MET A 138 13.17 3.96 -21.91
CA MET A 138 13.75 5.28 -21.65
C MET A 138 14.73 5.29 -20.48
N THR A 139 14.46 4.51 -19.43
CA THR A 139 15.39 4.34 -18.28
C THR A 139 16.64 3.56 -18.70
N SER A 140 16.49 2.51 -19.53
CA SER A 140 17.63 1.70 -19.99
C SER A 140 18.59 2.46 -20.90
N ILE A 141 18.10 3.51 -21.58
CA ILE A 141 18.94 4.40 -22.41
C ILE A 141 19.31 5.72 -21.72
N ASN A 142 19.18 5.78 -20.38
CA ASN A 142 19.52 6.95 -19.54
C ASN A 142 18.80 8.27 -19.93
N LEU A 143 17.66 8.22 -20.59
CA LEU A 143 16.88 9.40 -20.93
C LEU A 143 15.92 9.84 -19.80
N MET A 144 15.70 9.02 -18.77
CA MET A 144 14.92 9.35 -17.56
C MET A 144 15.59 8.80 -16.31
N PRO A 145 15.55 9.52 -15.17
CA PRO A 145 15.99 8.97 -13.89
C PRO A 145 15.09 7.81 -13.48
N PRO A 146 15.59 6.83 -12.72
CA PRO A 146 14.78 5.80 -12.08
C PRO A 146 13.83 6.46 -11.06
N ILE A 147 12.63 5.94 -10.93
CA ILE A 147 11.64 6.36 -9.92
C ILE A 147 11.87 5.56 -8.68
#